data_a7c8f924f5f556a1db9006dfd7955fa5
#
_entry.id   a7c8f924f5f556a1db9006dfd7955fa5
#
_cell.length_a   1.000
_cell.length_b   1.000
_cell.length_c   1.000
_cell.angle_alpha   90.00
_cell.angle_beta   90.00
_cell.angle_gamma   90.00
#
_symmetry.space_group_name_H-M   'P 1'
#
loop_
_entity.id
_entity.type
_entity.pdbx_description
1 polymer ?
#
loop_
_entity_poly.entity_id
_entity_poly.type
_entity_poly.pdbx_seq_one_letter_code
_entity_poly.pdbx_strand_id
1 'polypeptide(L)'
;MSTVTIRAHALARRFGDEQAVAGVDLEVHAGEIVALVGLNGAGKSTLMRLLLGMLRPDSGTAEVLGCPVADANRAVWSRVGHLIETPPRYGELTVAESVYSAARLQGWNRRSARGAAVAIITDLELDHWQHRATRTLSLGNRQRLGIAMALVHRPDVLVLDEPSNSLDPLGVVRVRQLLRMRAREDGVAVLVSSQHLDEVARMADRILLLHHGRILGGLDPHGADVEHQFFQRLLEADQAEQRPQ
;
A
#
# COMPACT_ATOMS: atom_id res chain seq x y z
N MET A 1 5.96 -20.12 12.46
CA MET A 1 6.50 -18.75 12.36
C MET A 1 6.06 -18.18 11.01
N SER A 2 5.38 -17.04 10.98
CA SER A 2 4.94 -16.41 9.74
C SER A 2 6.17 -15.91 8.96
N THR A 3 6.17 -16.09 7.63
CA THR A 3 7.29 -15.71 6.78
C THR A 3 7.32 -14.20 6.56
N VAL A 4 8.47 -13.54 6.77
CA VAL A 4 8.66 -12.12 6.42
C VAL A 4 8.65 -11.99 4.90
N THR A 5 7.79 -11.12 4.38
CA THR A 5 7.60 -10.90 2.94
C THR A 5 8.07 -9.52 2.48
N ILE A 6 8.03 -8.52 3.36
CA ILE A 6 8.62 -7.19 3.14
C ILE A 6 9.56 -6.93 4.31
N ARG A 7 10.77 -6.47 4.03
CA ARG A 7 11.74 -6.03 5.04
C ARG A 7 12.42 -4.75 4.60
N ALA A 8 12.55 -3.81 5.50
CA ALA A 8 13.49 -2.69 5.43
C ALA A 8 14.46 -2.78 6.58
N HIS A 9 15.73 -2.50 6.35
CA HIS A 9 16.75 -2.42 7.39
C HIS A 9 17.56 -1.14 7.23
N ALA A 10 17.54 -0.29 8.26
CA ALA A 10 18.20 1.01 8.33
C ALA A 10 18.00 1.85 7.06
N LEU A 11 16.80 1.75 6.44
CA LEU A 11 16.50 2.32 5.14
C LEU A 11 16.44 3.85 5.22
N ALA A 12 17.21 4.55 4.39
CA ALA A 12 17.27 6.00 4.40
C ALA A 12 17.24 6.60 3.00
N ARG A 13 16.61 7.78 2.89
CA ARG A 13 16.55 8.57 1.65
C ARG A 13 16.41 10.05 1.96
N ARG A 14 17.22 10.86 1.28
CA ARG A 14 17.23 12.33 1.35
C ARG A 14 16.94 12.95 0.00
N PHE A 15 16.28 14.08 0.00
CA PHE A 15 16.08 14.93 -1.19
C PHE A 15 16.58 16.34 -0.88
N GLY A 16 17.72 16.71 -1.46
CA GLY A 16 18.40 17.94 -1.06
C GLY A 16 18.72 17.94 0.43
N ASP A 17 18.21 18.92 1.15
CA ASP A 17 18.40 19.03 2.61
C ASP A 17 17.35 18.29 3.43
N GLU A 18 16.28 17.79 2.80
CA GLU A 18 15.17 17.11 3.48
C GLU A 18 15.42 15.60 3.59
N GLN A 19 15.39 15.10 4.83
CA GLN A 19 15.49 13.66 5.14
C GLN A 19 14.09 13.03 5.09
N ALA A 20 13.72 12.47 3.94
CA ALA A 20 12.38 11.91 3.74
C ALA A 20 12.18 10.53 4.41
N VAL A 21 13.25 9.73 4.52
CA VAL A 21 13.28 8.44 5.27
C VAL A 21 14.61 8.36 6.00
N ALA A 22 14.59 8.09 7.30
CA ALA A 22 15.73 8.25 8.21
C ALA A 22 16.01 7.00 9.05
N GLY A 23 16.60 5.98 8.44
CA GLY A 23 17.01 4.75 9.13
C GLY A 23 15.82 3.89 9.56
N VAL A 24 14.88 3.63 8.65
CA VAL A 24 13.67 2.87 8.94
C VAL A 24 13.95 1.37 8.94
N ASP A 25 13.51 0.71 10.02
CA ASP A 25 13.38 -0.75 10.12
C ASP A 25 11.90 -1.12 10.09
N LEU A 26 11.53 -2.05 9.21
CA LEU A 26 10.15 -2.50 9.00
C LEU A 26 10.13 -3.95 8.56
N GLU A 27 9.20 -4.73 9.11
CA GLU A 27 8.86 -6.06 8.60
C GLU A 27 7.35 -6.20 8.44
N VAL A 28 6.92 -6.86 7.35
CA VAL A 28 5.54 -7.29 7.10
C VAL A 28 5.56 -8.77 6.80
N HIS A 29 4.69 -9.51 7.46
CA HIS A 29 4.62 -10.97 7.35
C HIS A 29 3.51 -11.41 6.39
N ALA A 30 3.64 -12.62 5.85
CA ALA A 30 2.56 -13.24 5.08
C ALA A 30 1.26 -13.30 5.90
N GLY A 31 0.16 -12.86 5.27
CA GLY A 31 -1.15 -12.81 5.90
C GLY A 31 -1.37 -11.66 6.88
N GLU A 32 -0.41 -10.74 7.00
CA GLU A 32 -0.46 -9.59 7.89
C GLU A 32 -0.86 -8.31 7.14
N ILE A 33 -1.67 -7.47 7.76
CA ILE A 33 -1.97 -6.10 7.32
C ILE A 33 -1.27 -5.12 8.25
N VAL A 34 -0.24 -4.43 7.75
CA VAL A 34 0.44 -3.36 8.46
C VAL A 34 0.00 -2.02 7.89
N ALA A 35 -0.46 -1.12 8.77
CA ALA A 35 -0.79 0.24 8.42
C ALA A 35 0.35 1.19 8.79
N LEU A 36 0.77 2.02 7.84
CA LEU A 36 1.72 3.10 8.04
C LEU A 36 0.95 4.42 8.16
N VAL A 37 0.87 4.97 9.35
CA VAL A 37 0.17 6.23 9.62
C VAL A 37 1.15 7.35 9.87
N GLY A 38 0.75 8.59 9.58
CA GLY A 38 1.58 9.78 9.79
C GLY A 38 1.00 10.97 9.03
N LEU A 39 1.43 12.16 9.40
CA LEU A 39 1.01 13.40 8.76
C LEU A 39 1.48 13.48 7.31
N ASN A 40 0.96 14.46 6.56
CA ASN A 40 1.44 14.76 5.22
C ASN A 40 2.92 15.18 5.29
N GLY A 41 3.74 14.65 4.37
CA GLY A 41 5.19 14.88 4.40
C GLY A 41 5.97 13.97 5.36
N ALA A 42 5.32 13.09 6.14
CA ALA A 42 6.03 12.18 7.07
C ALA A 42 6.96 11.16 6.40
N GLY A 43 6.89 11.00 5.06
CA GLY A 43 7.75 10.08 4.30
C GLY A 43 7.06 8.77 3.87
N LYS A 44 5.75 8.59 4.10
CA LYS A 44 5.00 7.34 3.79
C LYS A 44 5.17 6.88 2.35
N SER A 45 4.81 7.71 1.38
CA SER A 45 4.93 7.37 -0.06
C SER A 45 6.39 7.16 -0.48
N THR A 46 7.34 7.91 0.10
CA THR A 46 8.76 7.73 -0.15
C THR A 46 9.25 6.37 0.33
N LEU A 47 8.88 5.97 1.56
CA LEU A 47 9.20 4.65 2.10
C LEU A 47 8.62 3.53 1.22
N MET A 48 7.35 3.64 0.83
CA MET A 48 6.73 2.65 -0.04
C MET A 48 7.42 2.55 -1.41
N ARG A 49 7.83 3.68 -2.00
CA ARG A 49 8.58 3.67 -3.28
C ARG A 49 9.97 3.03 -3.15
N LEU A 50 10.64 3.21 -2.01
CA LEU A 50 11.91 2.52 -1.72
C LEU A 50 11.70 0.99 -1.63
N LEU A 51 10.66 0.54 -0.93
CA LEU A 51 10.30 -0.88 -0.80
C LEU A 51 9.91 -1.53 -2.13
N LEU A 52 9.41 -0.74 -3.08
CA LEU A 52 9.05 -1.19 -4.43
C LEU A 52 10.16 -1.01 -5.47
N GLY A 53 11.35 -0.54 -5.07
CA GLY A 53 12.45 -0.28 -6.01
C GLY A 53 12.20 0.88 -6.98
N MET A 54 11.16 1.68 -6.77
CA MET A 54 10.85 2.87 -7.56
C MET A 54 11.80 4.04 -7.26
N LEU A 55 12.42 3.99 -6.08
CA LEU A 55 13.47 4.89 -5.63
C LEU A 55 14.67 4.08 -5.11
N ARG A 56 15.87 4.61 -5.32
CA ARG A 56 17.09 4.04 -4.77
C ARG A 56 17.33 4.61 -3.37
N PRO A 57 17.61 3.80 -2.34
CA PRO A 57 17.97 4.32 -1.03
C PRO A 57 19.38 4.93 -1.06
N ASP A 58 19.65 5.87 -0.16
CA ASP A 58 20.99 6.41 0.07
C ASP A 58 21.79 5.47 0.98
N SER A 59 21.12 4.79 1.92
CA SER A 59 21.69 3.74 2.77
C SER A 59 20.62 2.77 3.23
N GLY A 60 21.06 1.64 3.81
CA GLY A 60 20.17 0.56 4.23
C GLY A 60 19.76 -0.35 3.07
N THR A 61 18.91 -1.33 3.37
CA THR A 61 18.45 -2.34 2.41
C THR A 61 16.95 -2.55 2.49
N ALA A 62 16.35 -2.95 1.38
CA ALA A 62 14.97 -3.40 1.30
C ALA A 62 14.92 -4.77 0.63
N GLU A 63 14.05 -5.64 1.13
CA GLU A 63 13.80 -6.97 0.58
C GLU A 63 12.29 -7.17 0.37
N VAL A 64 11.95 -7.88 -0.70
CA VAL A 64 10.59 -8.32 -1.00
C VAL A 64 10.59 -9.79 -1.39
N LEU A 65 9.76 -10.60 -0.73
CA LEU A 65 9.68 -12.05 -0.91
C LEU A 65 11.06 -12.75 -0.73
N GLY A 66 11.87 -12.25 0.22
CA GLY A 66 13.21 -12.75 0.51
C GLY A 66 14.27 -12.39 -0.53
N CYS A 67 13.96 -11.51 -1.49
CA CYS A 67 14.88 -11.03 -2.51
C CYS A 67 15.23 -9.56 -2.24
N PRO A 68 16.51 -9.15 -2.24
CA PRO A 68 16.87 -7.75 -2.21
C PRO A 68 16.19 -6.99 -3.36
N VAL A 69 15.59 -5.86 -3.05
CA VAL A 69 14.83 -5.05 -4.04
C VAL A 69 15.71 -4.64 -5.22
N ALA A 70 17.00 -4.39 -4.96
CA ALA A 70 17.97 -4.04 -6.00
C ALA A 70 18.21 -5.17 -7.03
N ASP A 71 18.00 -6.43 -6.64
CA ASP A 71 18.22 -7.63 -7.45
C ASP A 71 16.92 -8.27 -7.93
N ALA A 72 15.78 -7.71 -7.50
CA ALA A 72 14.46 -8.29 -7.79
C ALA A 72 14.14 -8.24 -9.29
N ASN A 73 13.91 -9.42 -9.84
CA ASN A 73 13.60 -9.61 -11.25
C ASN A 73 12.08 -9.68 -11.51
N ARG A 74 11.70 -9.91 -12.76
CA ARG A 74 10.30 -10.01 -13.16
C ARG A 74 9.50 -11.08 -12.38
N ALA A 75 10.14 -12.20 -12.02
CA ALA A 75 9.45 -13.27 -11.29
C ALA A 75 9.04 -12.82 -9.87
N VAL A 76 9.87 -12.00 -9.21
CA VAL A 76 9.53 -11.37 -7.93
C VAL A 76 8.43 -10.34 -8.13
N TRP A 77 8.60 -9.39 -9.06
CA TRP A 77 7.64 -8.30 -9.28
C TRP A 77 6.27 -8.77 -9.79
N SER A 78 6.19 -9.90 -10.48
CA SER A 78 4.90 -10.49 -10.88
C SER A 78 4.05 -11.01 -9.71
N ARG A 79 4.60 -11.07 -8.49
CA ARG A 79 3.94 -11.44 -7.25
C ARG A 79 3.67 -10.24 -6.33
N VAL A 80 3.96 -9.03 -6.80
CA VAL A 80 3.78 -7.77 -6.05
C VAL A 80 2.73 -6.92 -6.73
N GLY A 81 1.68 -6.58 -6.00
CA GLY A 81 0.69 -5.58 -6.40
C GLY A 81 0.97 -4.26 -5.71
N HIS A 82 0.75 -3.17 -6.40
CA HIS A 82 0.93 -1.86 -5.79
C HIS A 82 0.01 -0.80 -6.39
N LEU A 83 -0.31 0.18 -5.56
CA LEU A 83 -0.98 1.42 -5.96
C LEU A 83 -0.32 2.55 -5.16
N ILE A 84 0.63 3.25 -5.80
CA ILE A 84 1.30 4.42 -5.26
C ILE A 84 0.87 5.61 -6.11
N GLU A 85 0.29 6.62 -5.47
CA GLU A 85 -0.25 7.81 -6.14
C GLU A 85 -1.48 7.50 -7.03
N THR A 86 -1.65 8.31 -8.07
CA THR A 86 -2.79 8.19 -8.98
C THR A 86 -2.66 6.94 -9.84
N PRO A 87 -3.70 6.12 -9.97
CA PRO A 87 -3.68 4.97 -10.86
C PRO A 87 -3.24 5.34 -12.28
N PRO A 88 -2.38 4.51 -12.92
CA PRO A 88 -1.93 4.78 -14.28
C PRO A 88 -3.13 4.92 -15.22
N ARG A 89 -3.17 6.03 -15.97
CA ARG A 89 -4.29 6.39 -16.84
C ARG A 89 -3.94 6.14 -18.30
N TYR A 90 -4.45 5.06 -18.84
CA TYR A 90 -4.65 4.96 -20.28
C TYR A 90 -6.09 5.40 -20.55
N GLY A 91 -6.31 6.72 -20.69
CA GLY A 91 -7.63 7.33 -20.71
C GLY A 91 -8.59 6.77 -21.73
N GLU A 92 -8.08 6.19 -22.81
CA GLU A 92 -8.84 5.59 -23.91
C GLU A 92 -9.29 4.15 -23.61
N LEU A 93 -8.57 3.43 -22.73
CA LEU A 93 -8.97 2.08 -22.38
C LEU A 93 -10.21 2.09 -21.50
N THR A 94 -11.06 1.09 -21.68
CA THR A 94 -12.16 0.80 -20.77
C THR A 94 -11.63 0.24 -19.43
N VAL A 95 -12.48 0.22 -18.42
CA VAL A 95 -12.16 -0.42 -17.12
C VAL A 95 -11.76 -1.88 -17.32
N ALA A 96 -12.56 -2.65 -18.10
CA ALA A 96 -12.28 -4.06 -18.36
C ALA A 96 -10.95 -4.26 -19.10
N GLU A 97 -10.65 -3.42 -20.09
CA GLU A 97 -9.37 -3.48 -20.82
C GLU A 97 -8.19 -3.14 -19.93
N SER A 98 -8.33 -2.15 -19.05
CA SER A 98 -7.28 -1.74 -18.11
C SER A 98 -6.93 -2.86 -17.13
N VAL A 99 -7.94 -3.46 -16.49
CA VAL A 99 -7.75 -4.57 -15.56
C VAL A 99 -7.20 -5.82 -16.27
N TYR A 100 -7.74 -6.15 -17.44
CA TYR A 100 -7.24 -7.24 -18.28
C TYR A 100 -5.77 -7.03 -18.66
N SER A 101 -5.41 -5.79 -19.08
CA SER A 101 -4.04 -5.46 -19.47
C SER A 101 -3.08 -5.57 -18.28
N ALA A 102 -3.49 -5.15 -17.08
CA ALA A 102 -2.70 -5.33 -15.87
C ALA A 102 -2.35 -6.79 -15.61
N ALA A 103 -3.34 -7.70 -15.68
CA ALA A 103 -3.09 -9.15 -15.55
C ALA A 103 -2.16 -9.70 -16.65
N ARG A 104 -2.30 -9.19 -17.88
CA ARG A 104 -1.46 -9.60 -19.02
C ARG A 104 0.00 -9.17 -18.87
N LEU A 105 0.23 -7.96 -18.34
CA LEU A 105 1.57 -7.45 -18.04
C LEU A 105 2.29 -8.29 -16.99
N GLN A 106 1.53 -8.89 -16.05
CA GLN A 106 2.06 -9.81 -15.05
C GLN A 106 2.26 -11.25 -15.59
N GLY A 107 2.09 -11.47 -16.90
CA GLY A 107 2.41 -12.73 -17.55
C GLY A 107 1.24 -13.73 -17.64
N TRP A 108 0.05 -13.38 -17.18
CA TRP A 108 -1.10 -14.28 -17.25
C TRP A 108 -1.53 -14.53 -18.70
N ASN A 109 -1.94 -15.77 -19.02
CA ASN A 109 -2.50 -16.08 -20.33
C ASN A 109 -3.85 -15.38 -20.56
N ARG A 110 -4.30 -15.32 -21.82
CA ARG A 110 -5.51 -14.58 -22.20
C ARG A 110 -6.77 -15.03 -21.45
N ARG A 111 -6.93 -16.34 -21.25
CA ARG A 111 -8.13 -16.92 -20.61
C ARG A 111 -8.15 -16.59 -19.12
N SER A 112 -7.05 -16.84 -18.42
CA SER A 112 -6.91 -16.56 -17.00
C SER A 112 -7.03 -15.06 -16.69
N ALA A 113 -6.37 -14.21 -17.50
CA ALA A 113 -6.44 -12.75 -17.34
C ALA A 113 -7.87 -12.22 -17.49
N ARG A 114 -8.65 -12.76 -18.47
CA ARG A 114 -10.05 -12.35 -18.65
C ARG A 114 -10.92 -12.77 -17.48
N GLY A 115 -10.80 -14.01 -17.00
CA GLY A 115 -11.56 -14.50 -15.84
C GLY A 115 -11.24 -13.71 -14.56
N ALA A 116 -9.95 -13.44 -14.30
CA ALA A 116 -9.53 -12.64 -13.15
C ALA A 116 -10.01 -11.19 -13.23
N ALA A 117 -9.99 -10.58 -14.44
CA ALA A 117 -10.49 -9.22 -14.62
C ALA A 117 -11.99 -9.13 -14.31
N VAL A 118 -12.80 -10.07 -14.77
CA VAL A 118 -14.25 -10.09 -14.45
C VAL A 118 -14.45 -10.21 -12.95
N ALA A 119 -13.78 -11.14 -12.29
CA ALA A 119 -13.95 -11.37 -10.85
C ALA A 119 -13.62 -10.12 -10.02
N ILE A 120 -12.45 -9.49 -10.25
CA ILE A 120 -12.04 -8.33 -9.44
C ILE A 120 -12.88 -7.07 -9.75
N ILE A 121 -13.41 -6.92 -10.97
CA ILE A 121 -14.34 -5.86 -11.34
C ILE A 121 -15.62 -5.99 -10.49
N THR A 122 -16.15 -7.19 -10.34
CA THR A 122 -17.31 -7.46 -9.49
C THR A 122 -16.99 -7.27 -8.00
N ASP A 123 -15.83 -7.77 -7.52
CA ASP A 123 -15.41 -7.59 -6.12
C ASP A 123 -15.36 -6.10 -5.71
N LEU A 124 -15.02 -5.20 -6.65
CA LEU A 124 -14.91 -3.76 -6.44
C LEU A 124 -16.09 -2.93 -6.96
N GLU A 125 -17.20 -3.58 -7.36
CA GLU A 125 -18.45 -2.94 -7.83
C GLU A 125 -18.23 -2.00 -9.03
N LEU A 126 -17.37 -2.41 -9.96
CA LEU A 126 -17.09 -1.66 -11.19
C LEU A 126 -17.86 -2.18 -12.40
N ASP A 127 -18.82 -3.13 -12.25
CA ASP A 127 -19.55 -3.78 -13.34
C ASP A 127 -20.25 -2.78 -14.25
N HIS A 128 -20.94 -1.78 -13.67
CA HIS A 128 -21.61 -0.72 -14.44
C HIS A 128 -20.66 0.15 -15.28
N TRP A 129 -19.38 0.16 -14.91
CA TRP A 129 -18.37 1.01 -15.51
C TRP A 129 -17.44 0.22 -16.46
N GLN A 130 -17.56 -1.12 -16.53
CA GLN A 130 -16.61 -1.99 -17.19
C GLN A 130 -16.34 -1.64 -18.66
N HIS A 131 -17.33 -1.11 -19.38
CA HIS A 131 -17.23 -0.71 -20.78
C HIS A 131 -17.00 0.79 -20.98
N ARG A 132 -16.86 1.56 -19.92
CA ARG A 132 -16.58 3.00 -19.99
C ARG A 132 -15.09 3.28 -20.04
N ALA A 133 -14.70 4.28 -20.82
CA ALA A 133 -13.32 4.77 -20.90
C ALA A 133 -12.89 5.33 -19.54
N THR A 134 -11.67 5.00 -19.10
CA THR A 134 -11.18 5.33 -17.75
C THR A 134 -11.14 6.84 -17.49
N ARG A 135 -10.98 7.67 -18.52
CA ARG A 135 -11.04 9.14 -18.42
C ARG A 135 -12.38 9.67 -17.90
N THR A 136 -13.48 8.92 -18.09
CA THR A 136 -14.84 9.35 -17.70
C THR A 136 -15.22 8.96 -16.27
N LEU A 137 -14.35 8.21 -15.58
CA LEU A 137 -14.62 7.75 -14.22
C LEU A 137 -14.53 8.90 -13.21
N SER A 138 -15.38 8.83 -12.17
CA SER A 138 -15.20 9.63 -10.95
C SER A 138 -13.87 9.31 -10.27
N LEU A 139 -13.41 10.15 -9.35
CA LEU A 139 -12.17 9.94 -8.62
C LEU A 139 -12.23 8.63 -7.80
N GLY A 140 -13.36 8.35 -7.12
CA GLY A 140 -13.56 7.11 -6.38
C GLY A 140 -13.54 5.86 -7.26
N ASN A 141 -14.18 5.89 -8.45
CA ASN A 141 -14.13 4.76 -9.37
C ASN A 141 -12.73 4.57 -9.98
N ARG A 142 -11.96 5.64 -10.16
CA ARG A 142 -10.55 5.52 -10.55
C ARG A 142 -9.71 4.88 -9.46
N GLN A 143 -9.98 5.22 -8.20
CA GLN A 143 -9.31 4.59 -7.05
C GLN A 143 -9.63 3.09 -6.99
N ARG A 144 -10.91 2.71 -7.09
CA ARG A 144 -11.32 1.29 -7.19
C ARG A 144 -10.66 0.57 -8.36
N LEU A 145 -10.56 1.21 -9.52
CA LEU A 145 -9.83 0.66 -10.68
C LEU A 145 -8.35 0.42 -10.40
N GLY A 146 -7.68 1.37 -9.74
CA GLY A 146 -6.27 1.21 -9.34
C GLY A 146 -6.06 0.01 -8.41
N ILE A 147 -6.94 -0.16 -7.42
CA ILE A 147 -6.94 -1.31 -6.52
C ILE A 147 -7.21 -2.61 -7.30
N ALA A 148 -8.18 -2.61 -8.25
CA ALA A 148 -8.43 -3.76 -9.11
C ALA A 148 -7.19 -4.18 -9.90
N MET A 149 -6.50 -3.22 -10.51
CA MET A 149 -5.27 -3.47 -11.27
C MET A 149 -4.14 -4.01 -10.39
N ALA A 150 -4.03 -3.54 -9.14
CA ALA A 150 -3.04 -4.03 -8.18
C ALA A 150 -3.33 -5.46 -7.69
N LEU A 151 -4.59 -5.90 -7.69
CA LEU A 151 -5.02 -7.19 -7.14
C LEU A 151 -5.28 -8.27 -8.20
N VAL A 152 -5.53 -7.91 -9.48
CA VAL A 152 -6.00 -8.83 -10.53
C VAL A 152 -5.12 -10.04 -10.73
N HIS A 153 -3.82 -9.91 -10.53
CA HIS A 153 -2.84 -10.98 -10.73
C HIS A 153 -2.58 -11.81 -9.46
N ARG A 154 -3.40 -11.64 -8.41
CA ARG A 154 -3.31 -12.36 -7.13
C ARG A 154 -1.91 -12.29 -6.53
N PRO A 155 -1.44 -11.10 -6.16
CA PRO A 155 -0.10 -10.92 -5.60
C PRO A 155 0.02 -11.56 -4.21
N ASP A 156 1.25 -11.92 -3.82
CA ASP A 156 1.60 -12.33 -2.45
C ASP A 156 1.90 -11.13 -1.55
N VAL A 157 2.27 -10.01 -2.16
CA VAL A 157 2.55 -8.73 -1.48
C VAL A 157 1.73 -7.63 -2.12
N LEU A 158 1.11 -6.80 -1.30
CA LEU A 158 0.31 -5.66 -1.74
C LEU A 158 0.74 -4.39 -0.99
N VAL A 159 1.10 -3.35 -1.74
CA VAL A 159 1.49 -2.03 -1.18
C VAL A 159 0.55 -0.97 -1.72
N LEU A 160 -0.23 -0.33 -0.83
CA LEU A 160 -1.25 0.64 -1.20
C LEU A 160 -1.05 1.97 -0.47
N ASP A 161 -0.85 3.04 -1.24
CA ASP A 161 -0.74 4.39 -0.69
C ASP A 161 -2.11 5.06 -0.69
N GLU A 162 -2.63 5.36 0.52
CA GLU A 162 -3.92 6.02 0.75
C GLU A 162 -5.09 5.37 -0.05
N PRO A 163 -5.32 4.03 0.05
CA PRO A 163 -6.28 3.33 -0.82
C PRO A 163 -7.74 3.74 -0.62
N SER A 164 -8.11 4.30 0.51
CA SER A 164 -9.46 4.79 0.82
C SER A 164 -9.73 6.22 0.35
N ASN A 165 -8.71 6.95 -0.09
CA ASN A 165 -8.89 8.31 -0.54
C ASN A 165 -9.90 8.41 -1.70
N SER A 166 -10.84 9.35 -1.58
CA SER A 166 -11.88 9.61 -2.57
C SER A 166 -12.94 8.51 -2.74
N LEU A 167 -12.93 7.49 -1.90
CA LEU A 167 -14.00 6.51 -1.84
C LEU A 167 -15.19 7.05 -1.01
N ASP A 168 -16.38 6.64 -1.39
CA ASP A 168 -17.56 6.79 -0.54
C ASP A 168 -17.50 5.82 0.66
N PRO A 169 -18.27 6.02 1.73
CA PRO A 169 -18.22 5.18 2.93
C PRO A 169 -18.42 3.69 2.65
N LEU A 170 -19.28 3.32 1.69
CA LEU A 170 -19.49 1.93 1.28
C LEU A 170 -18.28 1.38 0.55
N GLY A 171 -17.64 2.18 -0.31
CA GLY A 171 -16.40 1.82 -0.99
C GLY A 171 -15.25 1.55 -0.03
N VAL A 172 -15.10 2.37 1.02
CA VAL A 172 -14.12 2.14 2.09
C VAL A 172 -14.37 0.79 2.77
N VAL A 173 -15.61 0.51 3.15
CA VAL A 173 -15.97 -0.79 3.78
C VAL A 173 -15.66 -1.95 2.85
N ARG A 174 -15.99 -1.84 1.57
CA ARG A 174 -15.74 -2.89 0.57
C ARG A 174 -14.25 -3.16 0.38
N VAL A 175 -13.45 -2.13 0.18
CA VAL A 175 -12.00 -2.27 0.03
C VAL A 175 -11.40 -2.90 1.28
N ARG A 176 -11.77 -2.45 2.47
CA ARG A 176 -11.33 -3.04 3.74
C ARG A 176 -11.65 -4.52 3.83
N GLN A 177 -12.89 -4.93 3.52
CA GLN A 177 -13.29 -6.34 3.54
C GLN A 177 -12.47 -7.17 2.55
N LEU A 178 -12.27 -6.66 1.34
CA LEU A 178 -11.47 -7.33 0.32
C LEU A 178 -10.01 -7.52 0.78
N LEU A 179 -9.37 -6.50 1.33
CA LEU A 179 -7.99 -6.58 1.82
C LEU A 179 -7.86 -7.58 2.97
N ARG A 180 -8.82 -7.57 3.93
CA ARG A 180 -8.83 -8.55 5.03
C ARG A 180 -9.02 -9.98 4.55
N MET A 181 -9.90 -10.20 3.58
CA MET A 181 -10.10 -11.50 2.95
C MET A 181 -8.81 -11.98 2.28
N ARG A 182 -8.17 -11.12 1.45
CA ARG A 182 -6.91 -11.45 0.77
C ARG A 182 -5.78 -11.77 1.73
N ALA A 183 -5.65 -11.00 2.81
CA ALA A 183 -4.63 -11.30 3.82
C ALA A 183 -4.90 -12.64 4.51
N ARG A 184 -6.13 -12.88 4.98
CA ARG A 184 -6.45 -14.06 5.80
C ARG A 184 -6.60 -15.36 5.03
N GLU A 185 -7.21 -15.31 3.83
CA GLU A 185 -7.52 -16.51 3.05
C GLU A 185 -6.41 -16.84 2.04
N ASP A 186 -5.84 -15.81 1.39
CA ASP A 186 -4.79 -15.99 0.38
C ASP A 186 -3.37 -15.80 0.94
N GLY A 187 -3.24 -15.37 2.21
CA GLY A 187 -1.94 -15.16 2.86
C GLY A 187 -1.18 -13.93 2.37
N VAL A 188 -1.87 -12.97 1.73
CA VAL A 188 -1.25 -11.76 1.17
C VAL A 188 -0.69 -10.87 2.29
N ALA A 189 0.57 -10.47 2.19
CA ALA A 189 1.15 -9.45 3.05
C ALA A 189 0.74 -8.07 2.53
N VAL A 190 0.12 -7.25 3.37
CA VAL A 190 -0.44 -5.96 2.97
C VAL A 190 0.22 -4.83 3.75
N LEU A 191 0.81 -3.87 3.04
CA LEU A 191 1.26 -2.60 3.60
C LEU A 191 0.37 -1.49 3.05
N VAL A 192 -0.34 -0.78 3.93
CA VAL A 192 -1.19 0.35 3.55
C VAL A 192 -0.70 1.62 4.23
N SER A 193 -0.77 2.75 3.55
CA SER A 193 -0.68 4.05 4.21
C SER A 193 -2.07 4.63 4.45
N SER A 194 -2.21 5.42 5.49
CA SER A 194 -3.42 6.23 5.71
C SER A 194 -3.16 7.42 6.60
N GLN A 195 -3.98 8.45 6.44
CA GLN A 195 -4.12 9.56 7.38
C GLN A 195 -5.31 9.36 8.33
N HIS A 196 -6.19 8.39 8.06
CA HIS A 196 -7.41 8.12 8.80
C HIS A 196 -7.22 6.93 9.74
N LEU A 197 -6.90 7.23 10.99
CA LEU A 197 -6.64 6.22 12.04
C LEU A 197 -7.79 5.25 12.25
N ASP A 198 -9.03 5.76 12.30
CA ASP A 198 -10.23 4.95 12.49
C ASP A 198 -10.43 3.89 11.41
N GLU A 199 -10.07 4.22 10.16
CA GLU A 199 -10.18 3.29 9.05
C GLU A 199 -9.18 2.14 9.17
N VAL A 200 -7.92 2.48 9.45
CA VAL A 200 -6.86 1.47 9.54
C VAL A 200 -6.94 0.65 10.81
N ALA A 201 -7.38 1.22 11.94
CA ALA A 201 -7.61 0.48 13.18
C ALA A 201 -8.63 -0.64 13.01
N ARG A 202 -9.59 -0.48 12.09
CA ARG A 202 -10.60 -1.51 11.79
C ARG A 202 -10.10 -2.64 10.88
N MET A 203 -8.93 -2.53 10.27
CA MET A 203 -8.44 -3.55 9.33
C MET A 203 -7.02 -4.05 9.60
N ALA A 204 -6.16 -3.21 10.15
CA ALA A 204 -4.75 -3.53 10.35
C ALA A 204 -4.54 -4.46 11.56
N ASP A 205 -3.58 -5.36 11.43
CA ASP A 205 -3.09 -6.18 12.54
C ASP A 205 -2.04 -5.39 13.35
N ARG A 206 -1.31 -4.48 12.70
CA ARG A 206 -0.36 -3.54 13.31
C ARG A 206 -0.45 -2.18 12.67
N ILE A 207 -0.30 -1.13 13.48
CA ILE A 207 -0.19 0.26 13.03
C ILE A 207 1.19 0.77 13.41
N LEU A 208 1.93 1.32 12.44
CA LEU A 208 3.22 1.95 12.64
C LEU A 208 3.10 3.45 12.41
N LEU A 209 3.58 4.24 13.37
CA LEU A 209 3.58 5.69 13.29
C LEU A 209 4.87 6.19 12.63
N LEU A 210 4.75 6.80 11.46
CA LEU A 210 5.86 7.46 10.76
C LEU A 210 5.80 8.98 10.97
N HIS A 211 6.92 9.58 11.39
CA HIS A 211 7.06 11.00 11.61
C HIS A 211 8.47 11.44 11.22
N HIS A 212 8.61 12.51 10.43
CA HIS A 212 9.89 13.01 9.91
C HIS A 212 10.83 11.90 9.39
N GLY A 213 10.25 10.97 8.62
CA GLY A 213 10.99 9.83 8.04
C GLY A 213 11.40 8.73 9.02
N ARG A 214 10.98 8.77 10.29
CA ARG A 214 11.29 7.78 11.33
C ARG A 214 10.05 7.05 11.81
N ILE A 215 10.16 5.76 12.09
CA ILE A 215 9.10 5.02 12.79
C ILE A 215 9.24 5.28 14.30
N LEU A 216 8.26 5.96 14.88
CA LEU A 216 8.22 6.26 16.33
C LEU A 216 7.74 5.05 17.16
N GLY A 217 7.24 4.00 16.51
CA GLY A 217 6.77 2.79 17.16
C GLY A 217 5.40 2.33 16.65
N GLY A 218 4.88 1.28 17.26
CA GLY A 218 3.55 0.73 16.95
C GLY A 218 2.45 1.35 17.79
N LEU A 219 1.24 1.48 17.23
CA LEU A 219 0.00 1.78 17.95
C LEU A 219 -0.83 0.48 18.04
N ASP A 220 -1.54 0.29 19.14
CA ASP A 220 -2.47 -0.83 19.26
C ASP A 220 -3.76 -0.52 18.48
N PRO A 221 -4.07 -1.26 17.39
CA PRO A 221 -5.28 -1.01 16.61
C PRO A 221 -6.58 -1.26 17.41
N HIS A 222 -6.51 -2.02 18.50
CA HIS A 222 -7.65 -2.37 19.35
C HIS A 222 -7.64 -1.63 20.69
N GLY A 223 -6.66 -0.74 20.88
CA GLY A 223 -6.54 0.09 22.10
C GLY A 223 -7.70 1.07 22.23
N ALA A 224 -8.01 1.45 23.47
CA ALA A 224 -9.19 2.26 23.82
C ALA A 224 -9.19 3.67 23.19
N ASP A 225 -8.05 4.18 22.73
CA ASP A 225 -7.93 5.52 22.15
C ASP A 225 -6.70 5.64 21.25
N VAL A 226 -6.78 5.06 20.05
CA VAL A 226 -5.69 5.06 19.07
C VAL A 226 -5.35 6.50 18.63
N GLU A 227 -6.35 7.38 18.54
CA GLU A 227 -6.17 8.77 18.14
C GLU A 227 -5.38 9.54 19.20
N HIS A 228 -5.71 9.36 20.48
CA HIS A 228 -4.97 9.98 21.57
C HIS A 228 -3.51 9.50 21.62
N GLN A 229 -3.27 8.20 21.49
CA GLN A 229 -1.92 7.64 21.44
C GLN A 229 -1.12 8.22 20.26
N PHE A 230 -1.75 8.40 19.10
CA PHE A 230 -1.12 9.00 17.92
C PHE A 230 -0.66 10.42 18.19
N PHE A 231 -1.56 11.29 18.70
CA PHE A 231 -1.21 12.68 18.97
C PHE A 231 -0.22 12.83 20.10
N GLN A 232 -0.32 12.03 21.17
CA GLN A 232 0.67 12.06 22.25
C GLN A 232 2.08 11.76 21.74
N ARG A 233 2.25 10.69 20.95
CA ARG A 233 3.57 10.32 20.41
C ARG A 233 4.14 11.35 19.47
N LEU A 234 3.31 12.01 18.65
CA LEU A 234 3.75 13.11 17.80
C LEU A 234 4.26 14.28 18.65
N LEU A 235 3.50 14.71 19.65
CA LEU A 235 3.89 15.81 20.53
C LEU A 235 5.20 15.51 21.31
N GLU A 236 5.36 14.29 21.79
CA GLU A 236 6.58 13.84 22.47
C GLU A 236 7.79 13.87 21.52
N ALA A 237 7.63 13.46 20.28
CA ALA A 237 8.69 13.47 19.26
C ALA A 237 9.09 14.91 18.91
N ASP A 238 8.13 15.80 18.66
CA ASP A 238 8.39 17.21 18.35
C ASP A 238 9.10 17.93 19.51
N GLN A 239 8.71 17.65 20.76
CA GLN A 239 9.37 18.21 21.95
C GLN A 239 10.79 17.68 22.13
N ALA A 240 11.05 16.42 21.75
CA ALA A 240 12.38 15.84 21.83
C ALA A 240 13.34 16.47 20.79
N GLU A 241 12.84 16.79 19.60
CA GLU A 241 13.61 17.45 18.54
C GLU A 241 13.93 18.93 18.86
N GLN A 242 13.06 19.61 19.65
CA GLN A 242 13.23 21.02 20.02
C GLN A 242 14.14 21.23 21.24
N ARG A 243 14.56 20.19 21.96
CA ARG A 243 15.51 20.32 23.06
C ARG A 243 16.92 20.57 22.51
N PRO A 244 17.53 21.75 22.76
CA PRO A 244 18.92 22.01 22.34
C PRO A 244 19.85 21.02 23.04
N GLN A 245 20.74 20.43 22.24
CA GLN A 245 21.88 19.62 22.73
C GLN A 245 22.90 20.49 23.46
#